data_b9263d0a07add12d21145a40214e1da6
#
_entry.id   b9263d0a07add12d21145a40214e1da6
#
_cell.length_a   1.000
_cell.length_b   1.000
_cell.length_c   1.000
_cell.angle_alpha   90.00
_cell.angle_beta   90.00
_cell.angle_gamma   90.00
#
_symmetry.space_group_name_H-M   'P 1'
#
loop_
_entity.id
_entity.type
_entity.pdbx_description
1 polymer ?
#
loop_
_entity_poly.entity_id
_entity_poly.type
_entity_poly.pdbx_seq_one_letter_code
_entity_poly.pdbx_strand_id
1 'polypeptide(L)'
;MRRTIAVRTMTEPETFPRNAFWETRAFALAMIALAAIPLLFTPIPPLTDLMGHMGRYRVQLEIGSSPYLSHYYRFDWALIGNLGVDLLVELLGPILGLEPAVHLIVMAIPCIMVAGLLLLAREIHGRVPPTAIFALPLAYGYPFQFGFINFALAMGLMLIAFAFWLRMARLGKLKWRPHIFFVVSFLLWVAHTFAWGTLGLLCFIAEVVRRRKEGKPWFESGWRAVVACLPLAPPALLLMPWRGGSSPKGTFDWFNWYFKWIWLRSVLRERIELWDRLSALLLYAIALSGLLWKPWRRYEPVLGIGALLLVIVFVCLPRVLLSSAYADMRLVPTMLAILILALRPIGGRRLSISIAIAATLFFVARIAITTLAFQKFERNYDTQLQALEHIPMGARVMALTNTPCRSAWYSSRMEHLSSMATVRKQAFVNDQWEAPGAQLLRIAYPPAGRYYSHDPSQIVRRPDCRARNEPILEIALEYFPRDAYDYVWMIDMPRNRWPVDADFEPVWTGNRYGILYKIRHHAPQPGPVMGQNGAAGR
;
A
#
# COMPACT_ATOMS: atom_id res chain seq x y z
N MET A 1 -40.28 -57.79 -21.89
CA MET A 1 -39.71 -57.39 -20.58
C MET A 1 -38.90 -56.10 -20.76
N ARG A 2 -39.50 -54.93 -20.57
CA ARG A 2 -38.79 -53.64 -20.60
C ARG A 2 -38.38 -53.31 -19.17
N ARG A 3 -37.07 -53.27 -18.89
CA ARG A 3 -36.54 -52.79 -17.60
C ARG A 3 -36.53 -51.26 -17.61
N THR A 4 -37.43 -50.69 -16.87
CA THR A 4 -37.47 -49.27 -16.56
C THR A 4 -36.30 -48.97 -15.61
N ILE A 5 -35.26 -48.26 -16.13
CA ILE A 5 -34.19 -47.74 -15.30
C ILE A 5 -34.74 -46.51 -14.59
N ALA A 6 -34.98 -46.65 -13.30
CA ALA A 6 -35.34 -45.52 -12.45
C ALA A 6 -34.17 -44.52 -12.42
N VAL A 7 -34.36 -43.36 -13.06
CA VAL A 7 -33.49 -42.21 -12.92
C VAL A 7 -33.65 -41.71 -11.47
N ARG A 8 -32.63 -41.97 -10.67
CA ARG A 8 -32.52 -41.43 -9.31
C ARG A 8 -32.50 -39.93 -9.42
N THR A 9 -33.60 -39.28 -9.14
CA THR A 9 -33.73 -37.84 -8.99
C THR A 9 -32.65 -37.36 -8.04
N MET A 10 -31.77 -36.52 -8.56
CA MET A 10 -30.79 -35.80 -7.75
C MET A 10 -31.59 -34.98 -6.74
N THR A 11 -31.44 -35.29 -5.46
CA THR A 11 -31.95 -34.51 -4.35
C THR A 11 -31.63 -33.04 -4.58
N GLU A 12 -32.66 -32.21 -4.59
CA GLU A 12 -32.52 -30.76 -4.63
C GLU A 12 -31.50 -30.32 -3.59
N PRO A 13 -30.62 -29.33 -3.92
CA PRO A 13 -29.68 -28.82 -2.94
C PRO A 13 -30.50 -28.25 -1.76
N GLU A 14 -30.18 -28.72 -0.54
CA GLU A 14 -30.77 -28.24 0.71
C GLU A 14 -30.90 -26.71 0.66
N THR A 15 -32.12 -26.23 0.80
CA THR A 15 -32.46 -24.80 0.69
C THR A 15 -31.75 -24.03 1.79
N PHE A 16 -30.76 -23.25 1.42
CA PHE A 16 -30.15 -22.26 2.32
C PHE A 16 -31.22 -21.27 2.81
N PRO A 17 -31.14 -20.80 4.06
CA PRO A 17 -32.11 -19.86 4.57
C PRO A 17 -32.12 -18.61 3.70
N ARG A 18 -33.25 -18.31 3.09
CA ARG A 18 -33.53 -16.99 2.53
C ARG A 18 -33.46 -16.00 3.70
N ASN A 19 -32.64 -14.93 3.60
CA ASN A 19 -32.43 -13.89 4.62
C ASN A 19 -31.48 -14.28 5.78
N ALA A 20 -30.32 -14.84 5.50
CA ALA A 20 -29.28 -14.95 6.50
C ALA A 20 -28.79 -13.54 6.94
N PHE A 21 -28.50 -13.36 8.24
CA PHE A 21 -28.12 -12.03 8.78
C PHE A 21 -26.92 -11.40 8.06
N TRP A 22 -25.93 -12.22 7.64
CA TRP A 22 -24.72 -11.74 6.94
C TRP A 22 -24.96 -11.36 5.47
N GLU A 23 -26.13 -11.60 4.91
CA GLU A 23 -26.53 -11.22 3.55
C GLU A 23 -27.32 -9.91 3.51
N THR A 24 -27.67 -9.36 4.67
CA THR A 24 -28.43 -8.11 4.79
C THR A 24 -27.57 -6.90 4.42
N ARG A 25 -28.23 -5.85 3.93
CA ARG A 25 -27.57 -4.56 3.69
C ARG A 25 -27.00 -3.97 4.98
N ALA A 26 -27.72 -4.11 6.09
CA ALA A 26 -27.27 -3.63 7.40
C ALA A 26 -25.96 -4.29 7.83
N PHE A 27 -25.82 -5.62 7.66
CA PHE A 27 -24.57 -6.32 7.94
C PHE A 27 -23.42 -5.81 7.05
N ALA A 28 -23.65 -5.69 5.74
CA ALA A 28 -22.63 -5.19 4.83
C ALA A 28 -22.17 -3.78 5.21
N LEU A 29 -23.08 -2.86 5.51
CA LEU A 29 -22.77 -1.51 5.97
C LEU A 29 -22.02 -1.52 7.31
N ALA A 30 -22.43 -2.40 8.25
CA ALA A 30 -21.73 -2.55 9.52
C ALA A 30 -20.27 -3.03 9.33
N MET A 31 -20.01 -3.99 8.43
CA MET A 31 -18.64 -4.45 8.13
C MET A 31 -17.79 -3.37 7.46
N ILE A 32 -18.39 -2.59 6.56
CA ILE A 32 -17.73 -1.44 5.93
C ILE A 32 -17.38 -0.37 6.97
N ALA A 33 -18.33 -0.01 7.85
CA ALA A 33 -18.10 0.96 8.91
C ALA A 33 -17.05 0.46 9.94
N LEU A 34 -17.10 -0.84 10.28
CA LEU A 34 -16.12 -1.47 11.16
C LEU A 34 -14.70 -1.36 10.61
N ALA A 35 -14.54 -1.43 9.28
CA ALA A 35 -13.23 -1.27 8.64
C ALA A 35 -12.64 0.15 8.80
N ALA A 36 -13.43 1.18 9.09
CA ALA A 36 -12.93 2.53 9.36
C ALA A 36 -12.39 2.71 10.79
N ILE A 37 -12.79 1.87 11.74
CA ILE A 37 -12.56 2.09 13.17
C ILE A 37 -11.09 2.30 13.54
N PRO A 38 -10.11 1.52 13.04
CA PRO A 38 -8.71 1.74 13.39
C PRO A 38 -8.18 3.13 13.04
N LEU A 39 -8.76 3.76 12.02
CA LEU A 39 -8.32 5.04 11.49
C LEU A 39 -9.11 6.24 12.05
N LEU A 40 -10.27 6.01 12.67
CA LEU A 40 -11.06 7.09 13.27
C LEU A 40 -10.35 7.82 14.42
N PHE A 41 -9.47 7.12 15.13
CA PHE A 41 -8.82 7.61 16.35
C PHE A 41 -7.35 7.96 16.15
N THR A 42 -6.89 8.06 14.92
CA THR A 42 -5.49 8.34 14.58
C THR A 42 -5.44 9.44 13.51
N PRO A 43 -5.35 10.72 13.91
CA PRO A 43 -5.23 11.86 12.98
C PRO A 43 -4.18 11.65 11.89
N ILE A 44 -3.04 11.05 12.26
CA ILE A 44 -2.02 10.60 11.31
C ILE A 44 -2.06 9.07 11.24
N PRO A 45 -2.66 8.48 10.19
CA PRO A 45 -2.71 7.02 10.05
C PRO A 45 -1.31 6.40 10.10
N PRO A 46 -1.04 5.45 11.02
CA PRO A 46 0.31 4.94 11.22
C PRO A 46 0.67 3.87 10.18
N LEU A 47 0.83 4.29 8.94
CA LEU A 47 1.32 3.47 7.83
C LEU A 47 2.77 3.87 7.53
N THR A 48 3.64 2.89 7.22
CA THR A 48 5.09 3.11 7.16
C THR A 48 5.50 4.28 6.25
N ASP A 49 5.03 4.30 4.99
CA ASP A 49 5.42 5.32 4.00
C ASP A 49 4.50 6.55 3.97
N LEU A 50 3.40 6.55 4.75
CA LEU A 50 2.36 7.57 4.59
C LEU A 50 2.86 8.98 4.81
N MET A 51 3.63 9.21 5.88
CA MET A 51 4.12 10.56 6.20
C MET A 51 5.09 11.08 5.14
N GLY A 52 5.91 10.21 4.56
CA GLY A 52 6.72 10.55 3.38
C GLY A 52 5.86 10.96 2.19
N HIS A 53 4.76 10.25 1.93
CA HIS A 53 3.79 10.67 0.92
C HIS A 53 3.12 12.01 1.28
N MET A 54 2.81 12.27 2.55
CA MET A 54 2.24 13.55 2.99
C MET A 54 3.22 14.71 2.76
N GLY A 55 4.53 14.52 3.02
CA GLY A 55 5.58 15.49 2.67
C GLY A 55 5.57 15.81 1.18
N ARG A 56 5.51 14.76 0.33
CA ARG A 56 5.38 14.89 -1.12
C ARG A 56 4.09 15.63 -1.53
N TYR A 57 2.96 15.35 -0.91
CA TYR A 57 1.69 16.04 -1.18
C TYR A 57 1.73 17.51 -0.77
N ARG A 58 2.45 17.85 0.30
CA ARG A 58 2.70 19.27 0.64
C ARG A 58 3.44 19.99 -0.47
N VAL A 59 4.50 19.37 -1.01
CA VAL A 59 5.22 19.91 -2.16
C VAL A 59 4.30 20.03 -3.38
N GLN A 60 3.54 18.99 -3.69
CA GLN A 60 2.58 18.98 -4.80
C GLN A 60 1.60 20.17 -4.76
N LEU A 61 1.01 20.43 -3.59
CA LEU A 61 -0.02 21.46 -3.44
C LEU A 61 0.56 22.88 -3.41
N GLU A 62 1.77 23.07 -2.90
CA GLU A 62 2.27 24.41 -2.56
C GLU A 62 3.59 24.79 -3.23
N ILE A 63 4.15 23.97 -4.12
CA ILE A 63 5.44 24.26 -4.79
C ILE A 63 5.42 25.61 -5.54
N GLY A 64 4.29 26.00 -6.10
CA GLY A 64 4.14 27.24 -6.85
C GLY A 64 3.88 28.49 -5.98
N SER A 65 3.51 28.33 -4.72
CA SER A 65 3.15 29.44 -3.81
C SER A 65 4.07 29.58 -2.59
N SER A 66 4.74 28.51 -2.21
CA SER A 66 5.65 28.50 -1.06
C SER A 66 6.96 29.22 -1.37
N PRO A 67 7.41 30.15 -0.51
CA PRO A 67 8.72 30.78 -0.65
C PRO A 67 9.87 29.83 -0.29
N TYR A 68 9.59 28.68 0.33
CA TYR A 68 10.60 27.75 0.86
C TYR A 68 10.76 26.50 0.01
N LEU A 69 9.66 25.83 -0.36
CA LEU A 69 9.70 24.50 -0.98
C LEU A 69 10.43 24.46 -2.31
N SER A 70 10.36 25.52 -3.10
CA SER A 70 11.04 25.64 -4.40
C SER A 70 12.57 25.67 -4.29
N HIS A 71 13.15 25.96 -3.10
CA HIS A 71 14.58 25.85 -2.85
C HIS A 71 15.06 24.40 -2.74
N TYR A 72 14.16 23.49 -2.34
CA TYR A 72 14.50 22.12 -1.96
C TYR A 72 13.97 21.07 -2.90
N TYR A 73 12.83 21.34 -3.54
CA TYR A 73 12.10 20.35 -4.32
C TYR A 73 11.67 20.88 -5.69
N ARG A 74 11.35 19.94 -6.58
CA ARG A 74 10.63 20.19 -7.84
C ARG A 74 9.49 19.20 -7.93
N PHE A 75 8.42 19.57 -8.59
CA PHE A 75 7.26 18.71 -8.82
C PHE A 75 6.74 18.98 -10.24
N ASP A 76 7.02 18.01 -11.13
CA ASP A 76 6.66 18.14 -12.54
C ASP A 76 5.52 17.17 -12.85
N TRP A 77 4.34 17.72 -13.12
CA TRP A 77 3.17 16.91 -13.45
C TRP A 77 3.42 16.08 -14.72
N ALA A 78 3.20 14.78 -14.63
CA ALA A 78 3.24 13.84 -15.74
C ALA A 78 2.17 12.76 -15.55
N LEU A 79 1.64 12.26 -16.65
CA LEU A 79 0.65 11.18 -16.63
C LEU A 79 1.36 9.85 -16.39
N ILE A 80 1.30 9.37 -15.14
CA ILE A 80 1.84 8.08 -14.71
C ILE A 80 0.75 7.20 -14.09
N GLY A 81 0.97 5.90 -14.09
CA GLY A 81 0.01 4.92 -13.55
C GLY A 81 0.12 4.72 -12.05
N ASN A 82 0.17 5.79 -11.26
CA ASN A 82 0.26 5.77 -9.77
C ASN A 82 -0.18 7.11 -9.16
N LEU A 83 -1.30 7.70 -9.59
CA LEU A 83 -1.76 9.03 -9.19
C LEU A 83 -3.10 9.03 -8.44
N GLY A 84 -3.65 7.86 -8.06
CA GLY A 84 -5.01 7.81 -7.51
C GLY A 84 -5.23 8.70 -6.29
N VAL A 85 -4.39 8.60 -5.28
CA VAL A 85 -4.48 9.44 -4.07
C VAL A 85 -3.96 10.84 -4.36
N ASP A 86 -2.93 11.00 -5.21
CA ASP A 86 -2.37 12.28 -5.60
C ASP A 86 -3.46 13.21 -6.16
N LEU A 87 -4.30 12.71 -7.07
CA LEU A 87 -5.42 13.47 -7.64
C LEU A 87 -6.54 13.75 -6.63
N LEU A 88 -6.79 12.80 -5.72
CA LEU A 88 -7.76 13.03 -4.63
C LEU A 88 -7.26 14.10 -3.65
N VAL A 89 -5.96 14.12 -3.36
CA VAL A 89 -5.35 15.15 -2.53
C VAL A 89 -5.40 16.52 -3.23
N GLU A 90 -5.17 16.57 -4.54
CA GLU A 90 -5.29 17.80 -5.33
C GLU A 90 -6.71 18.38 -5.27
N LEU A 91 -7.72 17.49 -5.27
CA LEU A 91 -9.12 17.90 -5.19
C LEU A 91 -9.54 18.31 -3.76
N LEU A 92 -9.14 17.53 -2.75
CA LEU A 92 -9.65 17.69 -1.37
C LEU A 92 -8.74 18.54 -0.49
N GLY A 93 -7.43 18.57 -0.77
CA GLY A 93 -6.44 19.30 0.02
C GLY A 93 -6.70 20.79 0.14
N PRO A 94 -7.03 21.51 -0.95
CA PRO A 94 -7.38 22.93 -0.90
C PRO A 94 -8.65 23.23 -0.09
N ILE A 95 -9.57 22.27 0.04
CA ILE A 95 -10.86 22.44 0.72
C ILE A 95 -10.77 22.11 2.21
N LEU A 96 -10.13 20.98 2.52
CA LEU A 96 -10.11 20.40 3.88
C LEU A 96 -8.80 20.68 4.63
N GLY A 97 -7.76 21.12 3.92
CA GLY A 97 -6.39 21.03 4.39
C GLY A 97 -5.75 19.66 4.12
N LEU A 98 -4.42 19.63 4.02
CA LEU A 98 -3.69 18.42 3.60
C LEU A 98 -3.91 17.23 4.56
N GLU A 99 -3.69 17.42 5.86
CA GLU A 99 -3.76 16.32 6.84
C GLU A 99 -5.16 15.72 6.93
N PRO A 100 -6.26 16.50 7.07
CA PRO A 100 -7.62 15.94 7.07
C PRO A 100 -8.00 15.29 5.74
N ALA A 101 -7.57 15.85 4.60
CA ALA A 101 -7.84 15.26 3.28
C ALA A 101 -7.20 13.87 3.14
N VAL A 102 -5.91 13.75 3.49
CA VAL A 102 -5.19 12.46 3.46
C VAL A 102 -5.81 11.48 4.44
N HIS A 103 -6.14 11.91 5.66
CA HIS A 103 -6.80 11.05 6.65
C HIS A 103 -8.12 10.48 6.12
N LEU A 104 -8.99 11.32 5.55
CA LEU A 104 -10.27 10.89 4.96
C LEU A 104 -10.07 9.88 3.82
N ILE A 105 -9.14 10.17 2.92
CA ILE A 105 -8.82 9.29 1.78
C ILE A 105 -8.31 7.94 2.28
N VAL A 106 -7.36 7.93 3.20
CA VAL A 106 -6.77 6.70 3.74
C VAL A 106 -7.80 5.87 4.50
N MET A 107 -8.69 6.51 5.27
CA MET A 107 -9.80 5.86 5.97
C MET A 107 -10.82 5.23 5.00
N ALA A 108 -11.04 5.83 3.85
CA ALA A 108 -11.95 5.27 2.83
C ALA A 108 -11.40 3.99 2.17
N ILE A 109 -10.07 3.79 2.12
CA ILE A 109 -9.45 2.66 1.42
C ILE A 109 -9.93 1.30 1.95
N PRO A 110 -9.79 0.95 3.26
CA PRO A 110 -10.28 -0.33 3.77
C PRO A 110 -11.80 -0.47 3.65
N CYS A 111 -12.57 0.62 3.71
CA CYS A 111 -14.02 0.61 3.48
C CYS A 111 -14.35 0.20 2.04
N ILE A 112 -13.66 0.78 1.05
CA ILE A 112 -13.82 0.46 -0.37
C ILE A 112 -13.41 -0.99 -0.64
N MET A 113 -12.32 -1.46 -0.01
CA MET A 113 -11.86 -2.84 -0.14
C MET A 113 -12.92 -3.83 0.39
N VAL A 114 -13.45 -3.62 1.60
CA VAL A 114 -14.51 -4.45 2.20
C VAL A 114 -15.77 -4.43 1.33
N ALA A 115 -16.19 -3.26 0.85
CA ALA A 115 -17.32 -3.13 -0.06
C ALA A 115 -17.09 -3.92 -1.36
N GLY A 116 -15.91 -3.80 -1.96
CA GLY A 116 -15.53 -4.53 -3.16
C GLY A 116 -15.56 -6.05 -2.98
N LEU A 117 -15.02 -6.56 -1.88
CA LEU A 117 -15.04 -8.00 -1.55
C LEU A 117 -16.48 -8.52 -1.39
N LEU A 118 -17.34 -7.83 -0.65
CA LEU A 118 -18.72 -8.23 -0.44
C LEU A 118 -19.55 -8.13 -1.73
N LEU A 119 -19.35 -7.08 -2.53
CA LEU A 119 -20.01 -6.92 -3.82
C LEU A 119 -19.62 -8.02 -4.81
N LEU A 120 -18.33 -8.32 -4.91
CA LEU A 120 -17.84 -9.38 -5.78
C LEU A 120 -18.36 -10.76 -5.35
N ALA A 121 -18.32 -11.07 -4.06
CA ALA A 121 -18.87 -12.30 -3.51
C ALA A 121 -20.35 -12.47 -3.88
N ARG A 122 -21.15 -11.39 -3.66
CA ARG A 122 -22.56 -11.38 -3.98
C ARG A 122 -22.85 -11.56 -5.46
N GLU A 123 -22.07 -10.89 -6.32
CA GLU A 123 -22.30 -10.91 -7.77
C GLU A 123 -21.98 -12.28 -8.37
N ILE A 124 -20.89 -12.92 -7.93
CA ILE A 124 -20.42 -14.20 -8.49
C ILE A 124 -21.25 -15.40 -8.02
N HIS A 125 -21.75 -15.37 -6.76
CA HIS A 125 -22.52 -16.47 -6.18
C HIS A 125 -24.03 -16.21 -6.14
N GLY A 126 -24.49 -15.01 -6.53
CA GLY A 126 -25.88 -14.57 -6.34
C GLY A 126 -26.25 -14.25 -4.90
N ARG A 127 -25.33 -14.55 -3.95
CA ARG A 127 -25.43 -14.33 -2.51
C ARG A 127 -24.03 -14.20 -1.91
N VAL A 128 -23.91 -13.78 -0.64
CA VAL A 128 -22.62 -13.75 0.04
C VAL A 128 -22.38 -15.09 0.75
N PRO A 129 -21.40 -15.92 0.32
CA PRO A 129 -21.01 -17.10 1.06
C PRO A 129 -20.48 -16.70 2.46
N PRO A 130 -20.80 -17.44 3.54
CA PRO A 130 -20.29 -17.11 4.87
C PRO A 130 -18.76 -17.15 4.96
N THR A 131 -18.10 -17.96 4.16
CA THR A 131 -16.64 -18.03 4.03
C THR A 131 -16.03 -16.74 3.47
N ALA A 132 -16.79 -15.97 2.65
CA ALA A 132 -16.29 -14.72 2.08
C ALA A 132 -15.96 -13.66 3.14
N ILE A 133 -16.60 -13.73 4.33
CA ILE A 133 -16.35 -12.81 5.44
C ILE A 133 -14.90 -12.95 5.95
N PHE A 134 -14.27 -14.13 5.84
CA PHE A 134 -12.87 -14.33 6.18
C PHE A 134 -11.90 -13.54 5.29
N ALA A 135 -12.33 -13.06 4.12
CA ALA A 135 -11.49 -12.21 3.29
C ALA A 135 -11.41 -10.75 3.77
N LEU A 136 -12.35 -10.29 4.61
CA LEU A 136 -12.46 -8.88 5.00
C LEU A 136 -11.22 -8.34 5.74
N PRO A 137 -10.52 -9.09 6.62
CA PRO A 137 -9.28 -8.63 7.25
C PRO A 137 -8.16 -8.27 6.26
N LEU A 138 -8.20 -8.81 5.03
CA LEU A 138 -7.22 -8.48 3.98
C LEU A 138 -7.31 -7.03 3.50
N ALA A 139 -8.35 -6.28 3.89
CA ALA A 139 -8.42 -4.82 3.73
C ALA A 139 -7.28 -4.11 4.46
N TYR A 140 -6.79 -4.69 5.56
CA TYR A 140 -5.59 -4.29 6.30
C TYR A 140 -4.39 -5.18 5.98
N GLY A 141 -4.32 -5.72 4.78
CA GLY A 141 -3.18 -6.51 4.31
C GLY A 141 -1.87 -5.72 4.33
N TYR A 142 -0.74 -6.44 4.35
CA TYR A 142 0.58 -5.83 4.55
C TYR A 142 0.92 -4.70 3.57
N PRO A 143 0.55 -4.72 2.27
CA PRO A 143 0.78 -3.57 1.39
C PRO A 143 0.09 -2.28 1.84
N PHE A 144 -1.13 -2.35 2.40
CA PHE A 144 -1.79 -1.19 2.99
C PHE A 144 -1.08 -0.72 4.25
N GLN A 145 -0.73 -1.65 5.15
CA GLN A 145 0.03 -1.37 6.36
C GLN A 145 1.41 -0.74 6.08
N PHE A 146 2.01 -1.10 4.95
CA PHE A 146 3.27 -0.52 4.49
C PHE A 146 3.11 0.93 3.99
N GLY A 147 1.92 1.32 3.55
CA GLY A 147 1.65 2.67 3.06
C GLY A 147 1.48 2.77 1.54
N PHE A 148 1.32 1.65 0.81
CA PHE A 148 1.05 1.67 -0.63
C PHE A 148 -0.40 2.08 -0.91
N ILE A 149 -0.73 3.33 -0.56
CA ILE A 149 -2.12 3.84 -0.53
C ILE A 149 -2.74 3.96 -1.93
N ASN A 150 -2.00 4.41 -2.94
CA ASN A 150 -2.47 4.44 -4.33
C ASN A 150 -2.83 3.03 -4.82
N PHE A 151 -1.96 2.07 -4.55
CA PHE A 151 -2.19 0.67 -4.87
C PHE A 151 -3.43 0.12 -4.15
N ALA A 152 -3.53 0.30 -2.83
CA ALA A 152 -4.62 -0.24 -2.02
C ALA A 152 -5.98 0.36 -2.43
N LEU A 153 -6.06 1.66 -2.68
CA LEU A 153 -7.24 2.34 -3.23
C LEU A 153 -7.66 1.70 -4.56
N ALA A 154 -6.72 1.61 -5.49
CA ALA A 154 -7.00 1.10 -6.83
C ALA A 154 -7.42 -0.37 -6.81
N MET A 155 -6.87 -1.22 -5.92
CA MET A 155 -7.29 -2.61 -5.79
C MET A 155 -8.72 -2.75 -5.24
N GLY A 156 -9.13 -1.91 -4.30
CA GLY A 156 -10.53 -1.87 -3.83
C GLY A 156 -11.49 -1.45 -4.96
N LEU A 157 -11.13 -0.42 -5.72
CA LEU A 157 -11.90 0.03 -6.90
C LEU A 157 -11.93 -1.04 -8.00
N MET A 158 -10.85 -1.78 -8.20
CA MET A 158 -10.77 -2.90 -9.14
C MET A 158 -11.76 -4.00 -8.80
N LEU A 159 -11.91 -4.38 -7.52
CA LEU A 159 -12.89 -5.39 -7.10
C LEU A 159 -14.32 -4.94 -7.41
N ILE A 160 -14.64 -3.67 -7.17
CA ILE A 160 -15.96 -3.08 -7.52
C ILE A 160 -16.15 -3.09 -9.03
N ALA A 161 -15.15 -2.67 -9.81
CA ALA A 161 -15.20 -2.66 -11.25
C ALA A 161 -15.39 -4.08 -11.81
N PHE A 162 -14.67 -5.08 -11.27
CA PHE A 162 -14.82 -6.46 -11.68
C PHE A 162 -16.22 -7.03 -11.35
N ALA A 163 -16.75 -6.75 -10.16
CA ALA A 163 -18.13 -7.10 -9.82
C ALA A 163 -19.14 -6.46 -10.82
N PHE A 164 -18.90 -5.20 -11.21
CA PHE A 164 -19.74 -4.51 -12.18
C PHE A 164 -19.62 -5.12 -13.59
N TRP A 165 -18.42 -5.54 -14.01
CA TRP A 165 -18.22 -6.30 -15.27
C TRP A 165 -19.08 -7.56 -15.33
N LEU A 166 -19.06 -8.35 -14.25
CA LEU A 166 -19.86 -9.57 -14.12
C LEU A 166 -21.36 -9.25 -14.12
N ARG A 167 -21.78 -8.22 -13.40
CA ARG A 167 -23.16 -7.79 -13.31
C ARG A 167 -23.73 -7.37 -14.67
N MET A 168 -22.96 -6.63 -15.48
CA MET A 168 -23.38 -6.24 -16.83
C MET A 168 -23.60 -7.44 -17.74
N ALA A 169 -22.76 -8.48 -17.63
CA ALA A 169 -22.96 -9.73 -18.36
C ALA A 169 -24.23 -10.46 -17.91
N ARG A 170 -24.46 -10.56 -16.60
CA ARG A 170 -25.66 -11.19 -16.03
C ARG A 170 -26.96 -10.47 -16.42
N LEU A 171 -26.91 -9.15 -16.51
CA LEU A 171 -28.07 -8.33 -16.92
C LEU A 171 -28.24 -8.18 -18.43
N GLY A 172 -27.42 -8.86 -19.24
CA GLY A 172 -27.48 -8.76 -20.71
C GLY A 172 -27.02 -7.41 -21.28
N LYS A 173 -26.42 -6.52 -20.48
CA LYS A 173 -26.02 -5.16 -20.88
C LYS A 173 -24.66 -5.12 -21.57
N LEU A 174 -24.36 -6.11 -22.41
CA LEU A 174 -23.04 -6.26 -23.05
C LEU A 174 -22.74 -5.13 -24.05
N LYS A 175 -23.76 -4.50 -24.64
CA LYS A 175 -23.59 -3.39 -25.62
C LYS A 175 -22.94 -2.14 -24.98
N TRP A 176 -23.25 -1.84 -23.71
CA TRP A 176 -22.74 -0.67 -22.99
C TRP A 176 -21.36 -0.91 -22.33
N ARG A 177 -21.02 -2.17 -22.14
CA ARG A 177 -19.80 -2.57 -21.41
C ARG A 177 -18.52 -2.01 -22.03
N PRO A 178 -18.30 -2.03 -23.36
CA PRO A 178 -17.10 -1.47 -23.97
C PRO A 178 -16.90 0.02 -23.66
N HIS A 179 -17.95 0.82 -23.75
CA HIS A 179 -17.87 2.26 -23.50
C HIS A 179 -17.56 2.58 -22.04
N ILE A 180 -18.26 1.92 -21.12
CA ILE A 180 -18.07 2.13 -19.68
C ILE A 180 -16.66 1.68 -19.28
N PHE A 181 -16.22 0.51 -19.73
CA PHE A 181 -14.95 -0.05 -19.31
C PHE A 181 -13.75 0.55 -20.04
N PHE A 182 -13.94 1.24 -21.14
CA PHE A 182 -12.93 2.13 -21.70
C PHE A 182 -12.57 3.23 -20.69
N VAL A 183 -13.56 3.93 -20.15
CA VAL A 183 -13.35 4.98 -19.13
C VAL A 183 -12.80 4.39 -17.82
N VAL A 184 -13.42 3.31 -17.32
CA VAL A 184 -12.98 2.64 -16.09
C VAL A 184 -11.53 2.17 -16.18
N SER A 185 -11.09 1.70 -17.35
CA SER A 185 -9.72 1.24 -17.55
C SER A 185 -8.70 2.38 -17.41
N PHE A 186 -8.99 3.56 -17.98
CA PHE A 186 -8.16 4.75 -17.80
C PHE A 186 -8.12 5.22 -16.35
N LEU A 187 -9.27 5.32 -15.69
CA LEU A 187 -9.33 5.73 -14.28
C LEU A 187 -8.54 4.78 -13.37
N LEU A 188 -8.67 3.47 -13.58
CA LEU A 188 -7.92 2.48 -12.81
C LEU A 188 -6.43 2.48 -13.13
N TRP A 189 -6.04 2.69 -14.40
CA TRP A 189 -4.64 2.80 -14.76
C TRP A 189 -4.00 4.03 -14.13
N VAL A 190 -4.65 5.19 -14.17
CA VAL A 190 -4.21 6.42 -13.52
C VAL A 190 -4.12 6.22 -12.01
N ALA A 191 -5.12 5.55 -11.40
CA ALA A 191 -5.10 5.26 -9.98
C ALA A 191 -3.91 4.38 -9.59
N HIS A 192 -3.73 3.24 -10.27
CA HIS A 192 -2.55 2.38 -10.18
C HIS A 192 -2.53 1.31 -11.27
N THR A 193 -1.46 1.26 -12.07
CA THR A 193 -1.28 0.31 -13.19
C THR A 193 -1.51 -1.15 -12.79
N PHE A 194 -1.14 -1.54 -11.58
CA PHE A 194 -1.29 -2.91 -11.08
C PHE A 194 -2.76 -3.35 -10.99
N ALA A 195 -3.64 -2.45 -10.54
CA ALA A 195 -5.08 -2.72 -10.44
C ALA A 195 -5.72 -2.85 -11.82
N TRP A 196 -5.32 -1.99 -12.77
CA TRP A 196 -5.73 -2.09 -14.16
C TRP A 196 -5.33 -3.43 -14.79
N GLY A 197 -4.08 -3.87 -14.64
CA GLY A 197 -3.61 -5.16 -15.15
C GLY A 197 -4.36 -6.34 -14.52
N THR A 198 -4.61 -6.29 -13.20
CA THR A 198 -5.38 -7.32 -12.48
C THR A 198 -6.84 -7.38 -12.97
N LEU A 199 -7.48 -6.23 -13.20
CA LEU A 199 -8.82 -6.17 -13.78
C LEU A 199 -8.86 -6.85 -15.15
N GLY A 200 -7.92 -6.50 -16.04
CA GLY A 200 -7.83 -7.09 -17.38
C GLY A 200 -7.75 -8.61 -17.36
N LEU A 201 -6.90 -9.13 -16.48
CA LEU A 201 -6.69 -10.56 -16.27
C LEU A 201 -7.96 -11.27 -15.77
N LEU A 202 -8.63 -10.73 -14.77
CA LEU A 202 -9.86 -11.32 -14.22
C LEU A 202 -11.03 -11.23 -15.22
N CYS A 203 -11.17 -10.11 -15.94
CA CYS A 203 -12.18 -9.95 -17.00
C CYS A 203 -11.96 -10.94 -18.14
N PHE A 204 -10.71 -11.14 -18.57
CA PHE A 204 -10.38 -12.14 -19.61
C PHE A 204 -10.84 -13.54 -19.18
N ILE A 205 -10.50 -13.97 -17.96
CA ILE A 205 -10.92 -15.29 -17.45
C ILE A 205 -12.44 -15.39 -17.38
N ALA A 206 -13.11 -14.35 -16.89
CA ALA A 206 -14.58 -14.33 -16.83
C ALA A 206 -15.21 -14.55 -18.21
N GLU A 207 -14.66 -13.93 -19.25
CA GLU A 207 -15.15 -14.10 -20.63
C GLU A 207 -14.82 -15.50 -21.18
N VAL A 208 -13.62 -16.03 -20.95
CA VAL A 208 -13.28 -17.40 -21.34
C VAL A 208 -14.24 -18.40 -20.70
N VAL A 209 -14.45 -18.33 -19.39
CA VAL A 209 -15.34 -19.24 -18.66
C VAL A 209 -16.79 -19.09 -19.17
N ARG A 210 -17.25 -17.87 -19.42
CA ARG A 210 -18.58 -17.61 -19.95
C ARG A 210 -18.78 -18.29 -21.32
N ARG A 211 -17.83 -18.11 -22.24
CA ARG A 211 -17.89 -18.74 -23.58
C ARG A 211 -17.79 -20.26 -23.52
N ARG A 212 -16.97 -20.79 -22.61
CA ARG A 212 -16.90 -22.23 -22.39
C ARG A 212 -18.23 -22.81 -21.89
N LYS A 213 -18.94 -22.11 -21.02
CA LYS A 213 -20.29 -22.49 -20.57
C LYS A 213 -21.31 -22.45 -21.71
N GLU A 214 -21.10 -21.61 -22.75
CA GLU A 214 -21.90 -21.56 -23.99
C GLU A 214 -21.52 -22.70 -24.95
N GLY A 215 -20.62 -23.62 -24.59
CA GLY A 215 -20.21 -24.76 -25.43
C GLY A 215 -19.14 -24.44 -26.48
N LYS A 216 -18.57 -23.23 -26.48
CA LYS A 216 -17.57 -22.83 -27.49
C LYS A 216 -16.22 -23.54 -27.24
N PRO A 217 -15.46 -23.93 -28.31
CA PRO A 217 -14.13 -24.50 -28.18
C PRO A 217 -13.15 -23.52 -27.50
N TRP A 218 -12.04 -24.05 -26.94
CA TRP A 218 -11.07 -23.25 -26.17
C TRP A 218 -10.48 -22.08 -26.96
N PHE A 219 -10.08 -22.32 -28.20
CA PHE A 219 -9.50 -21.27 -29.05
C PHE A 219 -10.50 -20.13 -29.32
N GLU A 220 -11.75 -20.47 -29.73
CA GLU A 220 -12.81 -19.49 -29.94
C GLU A 220 -13.15 -18.72 -28.67
N SER A 221 -13.19 -19.43 -27.51
CA SER A 221 -13.45 -18.80 -26.21
C SER A 221 -12.35 -17.81 -25.83
N GLY A 222 -11.08 -18.15 -26.03
CA GLY A 222 -9.94 -17.28 -25.80
C GLY A 222 -9.95 -16.06 -26.72
N TRP A 223 -10.11 -16.27 -28.03
CA TRP A 223 -10.14 -15.17 -28.99
C TRP A 223 -11.29 -14.19 -28.73
N ARG A 224 -12.49 -14.70 -28.50
CA ARG A 224 -13.66 -13.85 -28.17
C ARG A 224 -13.49 -13.14 -26.83
N ALA A 225 -12.78 -13.72 -25.88
CA ALA A 225 -12.43 -13.06 -24.62
C ALA A 225 -11.44 -11.91 -24.84
N VAL A 226 -10.42 -12.09 -25.69
CA VAL A 226 -9.51 -11.00 -26.09
C VAL A 226 -10.32 -9.85 -26.68
N VAL A 227 -11.18 -10.11 -27.69
CA VAL A 227 -12.01 -9.08 -28.32
C VAL A 227 -12.91 -8.37 -27.30
N ALA A 228 -13.52 -9.11 -26.37
CA ALA A 228 -14.36 -8.52 -25.32
C ALA A 228 -13.59 -7.63 -24.35
N CYS A 229 -12.29 -7.89 -24.15
CA CYS A 229 -11.41 -7.14 -23.26
C CYS A 229 -10.63 -6.00 -23.97
N LEU A 230 -10.73 -5.85 -25.30
CA LEU A 230 -10.07 -4.76 -26.02
C LEU A 230 -10.32 -3.35 -25.43
N PRO A 231 -11.53 -3.01 -24.92
CA PRO A 231 -11.78 -1.71 -24.30
C PRO A 231 -10.93 -1.45 -23.04
N LEU A 232 -10.33 -2.49 -22.44
CA LEU A 232 -9.42 -2.36 -21.30
C LEU A 232 -7.96 -2.11 -21.73
N ALA A 233 -7.63 -2.30 -23.01
CA ALA A 233 -6.26 -2.28 -23.49
C ALA A 233 -5.66 -0.87 -23.75
N PRO A 234 -6.41 0.20 -24.09
CA PRO A 234 -5.83 1.48 -24.50
C PRO A 234 -4.82 2.09 -23.53
N PRO A 235 -4.95 1.99 -22.19
CA PRO A 235 -3.93 2.47 -21.28
C PRO A 235 -2.55 1.81 -21.46
N ALA A 236 -2.48 0.64 -22.10
CA ALA A 236 -1.20 0.00 -22.41
C ALA A 236 -0.32 0.88 -23.33
N LEU A 237 -0.92 1.69 -24.19
CA LEU A 237 -0.20 2.62 -25.07
C LEU A 237 0.53 3.71 -24.27
N LEU A 238 0.01 4.06 -23.08
CA LEU A 238 0.64 5.04 -22.18
C LEU A 238 1.87 4.49 -21.45
N LEU A 239 2.08 3.18 -21.47
CA LEU A 239 3.29 2.57 -20.91
C LEU A 239 4.53 2.82 -21.78
N MET A 240 4.36 3.11 -23.09
CA MET A 240 5.47 3.35 -24.02
C MET A 240 6.23 4.66 -23.73
N PRO A 241 5.57 5.85 -23.70
CA PRO A 241 6.24 7.10 -23.37
C PRO A 241 6.73 7.13 -21.91
N TRP A 242 6.02 6.50 -20.99
CA TRP A 242 6.43 6.38 -19.60
C TRP A 242 7.79 5.67 -19.44
N ARG A 243 8.13 4.72 -20.30
CA ARG A 243 9.44 4.04 -20.32
C ARG A 243 10.56 4.89 -20.89
N GLY A 244 10.27 5.85 -21.77
CA GLY A 244 11.26 6.64 -22.50
C GLY A 244 11.87 7.82 -21.74
N GLY A 245 11.27 8.25 -20.63
CA GLY A 245 11.67 9.48 -19.93
C GLY A 245 12.43 9.29 -18.62
N SER A 246 12.57 8.09 -18.10
CA SER A 246 13.24 7.84 -16.83
C SER A 246 14.39 6.86 -16.99
N SER A 247 15.54 7.18 -16.40
CA SER A 247 16.65 6.26 -16.24
C SER A 247 16.14 5.00 -15.54
N PRO A 248 16.06 3.84 -16.17
CA PRO A 248 15.44 2.67 -15.59
C PRO A 248 16.35 2.09 -14.52
N LYS A 249 16.02 2.30 -13.28
CA LYS A 249 16.45 1.34 -12.26
C LYS A 249 15.68 0.06 -12.60
N GLY A 250 16.24 -0.82 -13.32
CA GLY A 250 15.69 -1.97 -14.01
C GLY A 250 14.55 -2.76 -13.36
N THR A 251 14.17 -3.82 -14.01
CA THR A 251 13.33 -4.90 -13.45
C THR A 251 14.28 -6.03 -13.06
N PHE A 252 14.31 -6.41 -11.81
CA PHE A 252 15.25 -7.39 -11.27
C PHE A 252 14.74 -8.12 -10.03
N ASP A 253 15.52 -9.07 -9.53
CA ASP A 253 15.21 -9.93 -8.39
C ASP A 253 14.01 -10.86 -8.67
N TRP A 254 14.11 -11.56 -9.80
CA TRP A 254 13.18 -12.59 -10.24
C TRP A 254 13.35 -13.85 -9.41
N PHE A 255 12.23 -14.55 -9.15
CA PHE A 255 12.21 -15.85 -8.47
C PHE A 255 12.96 -15.90 -7.13
N ASN A 256 12.98 -14.80 -6.40
CA ASN A 256 13.54 -14.76 -5.06
C ASN A 256 12.60 -15.47 -4.07
N TRP A 257 12.77 -16.79 -3.93
CA TRP A 257 11.90 -17.65 -3.13
C TRP A 257 11.88 -17.29 -1.65
N TYR A 258 12.99 -16.76 -1.12
CA TYR A 258 13.07 -16.27 0.26
C TYR A 258 12.09 -15.14 0.51
N PHE A 259 12.06 -14.12 -0.34
CA PHE A 259 11.11 -13.02 -0.21
C PHE A 259 9.68 -13.46 -0.54
N LYS A 260 9.46 -14.31 -1.53
CA LYS A 260 8.11 -14.86 -1.81
C LYS A 260 7.53 -15.58 -0.60
N TRP A 261 8.34 -16.38 0.09
CA TRP A 261 7.93 -17.02 1.34
C TRP A 261 7.64 -16.00 2.45
N ILE A 262 8.49 -14.97 2.60
CA ILE A 262 8.24 -13.88 3.55
C ILE A 262 6.90 -13.20 3.26
N TRP A 263 6.60 -12.88 2.00
CA TRP A 263 5.36 -12.21 1.63
C TRP A 263 4.12 -13.05 1.92
N LEU A 264 4.15 -14.35 1.67
CA LEU A 264 3.04 -15.24 2.00
C LEU A 264 2.75 -15.24 3.50
N ARG A 265 3.77 -15.44 4.33
CA ARG A 265 3.56 -15.47 5.81
C ARG A 265 3.24 -14.10 6.41
N SER A 266 3.57 -13.02 5.72
CA SER A 266 3.40 -11.63 6.15
C SER A 266 2.11 -10.99 5.65
N VAL A 267 1.19 -11.72 5.04
CA VAL A 267 0.00 -11.17 4.37
C VAL A 267 -0.85 -10.27 5.29
N LEU A 268 -0.89 -10.59 6.59
CA LEU A 268 -1.57 -9.82 7.64
C LEU A 268 -0.58 -9.26 8.69
N ARG A 269 0.69 -9.06 8.29
CA ARG A 269 1.72 -8.53 9.18
C ARG A 269 1.35 -7.15 9.71
N GLU A 270 1.39 -7.03 11.03
CA GLU A 270 1.12 -5.78 11.72
C GLU A 270 2.10 -5.58 12.89
N ARG A 271 1.88 -6.25 14.03
CA ARG A 271 2.64 -6.04 15.24
C ARG A 271 2.92 -7.30 16.05
N ILE A 272 1.91 -8.17 16.24
CA ILE A 272 1.99 -9.37 17.08
C ILE A 272 2.24 -10.57 16.17
N GLU A 273 3.49 -11.00 16.08
CA GLU A 273 3.95 -12.00 15.11
C GLU A 273 3.13 -13.30 15.15
N LEU A 274 2.92 -13.87 16.36
CA LEU A 274 2.17 -15.11 16.50
C LEU A 274 0.72 -14.95 16.01
N TRP A 275 0.04 -13.87 16.41
CA TRP A 275 -1.32 -13.60 16.00
C TRP A 275 -1.44 -13.40 14.48
N ASP A 276 -0.51 -12.64 13.90
CA ASP A 276 -0.50 -12.35 12.47
C ASP A 276 -0.25 -13.62 11.65
N ARG A 277 0.70 -14.46 12.08
CA ARG A 277 1.01 -15.74 11.42
C ARG A 277 -0.12 -16.76 11.55
N LEU A 278 -0.73 -16.90 12.74
CA LEU A 278 -1.88 -17.78 12.93
C LEU A 278 -3.09 -17.32 12.13
N SER A 279 -3.32 -16.00 12.05
CA SER A 279 -4.35 -15.42 11.21
C SER A 279 -4.12 -15.72 9.73
N ALA A 280 -2.90 -15.57 9.24
CA ALA A 280 -2.54 -15.92 7.87
C ALA A 280 -2.74 -17.41 7.60
N LEU A 281 -2.27 -18.28 8.50
CA LEU A 281 -2.46 -19.74 8.38
C LEU A 281 -3.95 -20.13 8.33
N LEU A 282 -4.78 -19.51 9.17
CA LEU A 282 -6.23 -19.71 9.14
C LEU A 282 -6.82 -19.35 7.78
N LEU A 283 -6.45 -18.19 7.21
CA LEU A 283 -6.94 -17.77 5.89
C LEU A 283 -6.49 -18.72 4.79
N TYR A 284 -5.24 -19.21 4.81
CA TYR A 284 -4.77 -20.21 3.86
C TYR A 284 -5.50 -21.54 4.03
N ALA A 285 -5.71 -21.99 5.27
CA ALA A 285 -6.46 -23.21 5.55
C ALA A 285 -7.89 -23.14 5.00
N ILE A 286 -8.57 -22.00 5.20
CA ILE A 286 -9.92 -21.76 4.64
C ILE A 286 -9.85 -21.73 3.11
N ALA A 287 -8.94 -20.96 2.53
CA ALA A 287 -8.80 -20.82 1.08
C ALA A 287 -8.56 -22.18 0.40
N LEU A 288 -7.75 -23.04 1.01
CA LEU A 288 -7.40 -24.36 0.48
C LEU A 288 -8.38 -25.47 0.89
N SER A 289 -9.31 -25.22 1.81
CA SER A 289 -10.28 -26.23 2.28
C SER A 289 -11.12 -26.85 1.16
N GLY A 290 -11.36 -26.10 0.08
CA GLY A 290 -12.05 -26.61 -1.11
C GLY A 290 -11.32 -27.74 -1.84
N LEU A 291 -10.00 -27.89 -1.63
CA LEU A 291 -9.21 -28.97 -2.24
C LEU A 291 -9.47 -30.33 -1.58
N LEU A 292 -9.94 -30.34 -0.32
CA LEU A 292 -10.19 -31.56 0.45
C LEU A 292 -11.39 -32.38 -0.06
N TRP A 293 -12.32 -31.74 -0.77
CA TRP A 293 -13.55 -32.37 -1.27
C TRP A 293 -13.83 -32.03 -2.72
N LYS A 294 -13.49 -32.90 -3.66
CA LYS A 294 -13.82 -32.77 -5.10
C LYS A 294 -13.68 -31.31 -5.59
N PRO A 295 -12.48 -30.78 -5.77
CA PRO A 295 -12.18 -29.34 -5.90
C PRO A 295 -12.98 -28.64 -7.00
N TRP A 296 -13.24 -29.31 -8.13
CA TRP A 296 -14.00 -28.76 -9.26
C TRP A 296 -15.46 -28.39 -8.93
N ARG A 297 -16.00 -28.90 -7.84
CA ARG A 297 -17.34 -28.60 -7.36
C ARG A 297 -17.36 -27.57 -6.24
N ARG A 298 -16.22 -27.31 -5.60
CA ARG A 298 -16.10 -26.43 -4.43
C ARG A 298 -15.71 -25.00 -4.79
N TYR A 299 -14.97 -24.80 -5.89
CA TYR A 299 -14.60 -23.47 -6.34
C TYR A 299 -15.50 -23.01 -7.49
N GLU A 300 -15.85 -21.73 -7.47
CA GLU A 300 -16.47 -21.06 -8.60
C GLU A 300 -15.40 -20.88 -9.70
N PRO A 301 -15.68 -21.29 -10.95
CA PRO A 301 -14.65 -21.38 -11.98
C PRO A 301 -13.96 -20.08 -12.33
N VAL A 302 -14.68 -18.94 -12.36
CA VAL A 302 -14.08 -17.64 -12.71
C VAL A 302 -13.04 -17.23 -11.66
N LEU A 303 -13.43 -17.25 -10.38
CA LEU A 303 -12.53 -16.86 -9.29
C LEU A 303 -11.47 -17.93 -9.01
N GLY A 304 -11.81 -19.22 -9.15
CA GLY A 304 -10.84 -20.32 -8.95
C GLY A 304 -9.71 -20.29 -9.98
N ILE A 305 -10.03 -20.15 -11.27
CA ILE A 305 -9.03 -19.99 -12.34
C ILE A 305 -8.31 -18.64 -12.18
N GLY A 306 -9.05 -17.58 -11.81
CA GLY A 306 -8.48 -16.27 -11.52
C GLY A 306 -7.43 -16.33 -10.42
N ALA A 307 -7.72 -16.99 -9.30
CA ALA A 307 -6.78 -17.18 -8.21
C ALA A 307 -5.54 -17.98 -8.64
N LEU A 308 -5.73 -19.08 -9.40
CA LEU A 308 -4.61 -19.86 -9.92
C LEU A 308 -3.70 -19.02 -10.83
N LEU A 309 -4.28 -18.21 -11.71
CA LEU A 309 -3.50 -17.34 -12.58
C LEU A 309 -2.78 -16.24 -11.78
N LEU A 310 -3.40 -15.68 -10.74
CA LEU A 310 -2.74 -14.74 -9.83
C LEU A 310 -1.58 -15.39 -9.07
N VAL A 311 -1.67 -16.68 -8.72
CA VAL A 311 -0.54 -17.45 -8.15
C VAL A 311 0.59 -17.57 -9.17
N ILE A 312 0.29 -17.87 -10.43
CA ILE A 312 1.30 -17.94 -11.50
C ILE A 312 1.96 -16.56 -11.67
N VAL A 313 1.16 -15.50 -11.73
CA VAL A 313 1.67 -14.12 -11.81
C VAL A 313 2.56 -13.81 -10.61
N PHE A 314 2.15 -14.15 -9.38
CA PHE A 314 2.95 -13.95 -8.18
C PHE A 314 4.32 -14.66 -8.26
N VAL A 315 4.33 -15.90 -8.74
CA VAL A 315 5.57 -16.67 -8.92
C VAL A 315 6.49 -16.00 -9.95
N CYS A 316 5.94 -15.56 -11.08
CA CYS A 316 6.69 -14.96 -12.17
C CYS A 316 7.01 -13.48 -11.97
N LEU A 317 6.38 -12.79 -11.00
CA LEU A 317 6.57 -11.36 -10.78
C LEU A 317 7.91 -11.10 -10.07
N PRO A 318 8.78 -10.22 -10.59
CA PRO A 318 9.99 -9.83 -9.89
C PRO A 318 9.67 -8.99 -8.65
N ARG A 319 10.59 -8.93 -7.69
CA ARG A 319 10.43 -8.09 -6.50
C ARG A 319 10.48 -6.61 -6.84
N VAL A 320 11.32 -6.22 -7.78
CA VAL A 320 11.39 -4.86 -8.31
C VAL A 320 10.92 -4.86 -9.76
N LEU A 321 9.84 -4.14 -10.04
CA LEU A 321 9.24 -4.01 -11.37
C LEU A 321 9.23 -2.53 -11.79
N LEU A 322 9.95 -2.19 -12.86
CA LEU A 322 9.99 -0.82 -13.40
C LEU A 322 10.32 0.22 -12.31
N SER A 323 11.35 -0.03 -11.52
CA SER A 323 11.80 0.76 -10.37
C SER A 323 10.85 0.75 -9.14
N SER A 324 9.68 0.14 -9.22
CA SER A 324 8.78 -0.02 -8.08
C SER A 324 9.14 -1.25 -7.26
N ALA A 325 9.54 -1.04 -6.00
CA ALA A 325 9.89 -2.12 -5.08
C ALA A 325 8.66 -2.90 -4.59
N TYR A 326 8.88 -4.15 -4.18
CA TYR A 326 7.89 -5.02 -3.56
C TYR A 326 6.64 -5.29 -4.43
N ALA A 327 6.85 -5.44 -5.75
CA ALA A 327 5.75 -5.69 -6.69
C ALA A 327 5.03 -7.01 -6.41
N ASP A 328 5.77 -8.06 -6.09
CA ASP A 328 5.24 -9.39 -5.75
C ASP A 328 4.50 -9.40 -4.39
N MET A 329 5.00 -8.68 -3.37
CA MET A 329 4.34 -8.51 -2.08
C MET A 329 2.90 -8.00 -2.22
N ARG A 330 2.70 -7.05 -3.14
CA ARG A 330 1.41 -6.36 -3.34
C ARG A 330 0.31 -7.31 -3.78
N LEU A 331 0.64 -8.38 -4.51
CA LEU A 331 -0.36 -9.29 -5.06
C LEU A 331 -0.95 -10.26 -4.02
N VAL A 332 -0.21 -10.59 -2.96
CA VAL A 332 -0.56 -11.66 -2.03
C VAL A 332 -1.92 -11.51 -1.37
N PRO A 333 -2.31 -10.34 -0.81
CA PRO A 333 -3.63 -10.19 -0.19
C PRO A 333 -4.77 -10.38 -1.20
N THR A 334 -4.63 -9.84 -2.41
CA THR A 334 -5.67 -9.95 -3.44
C THR A 334 -5.78 -11.40 -3.95
N MET A 335 -4.66 -12.07 -4.20
CA MET A 335 -4.63 -13.47 -4.59
C MET A 335 -5.36 -14.35 -3.56
N LEU A 336 -5.08 -14.16 -2.27
CA LEU A 336 -5.71 -14.90 -1.18
C LEU A 336 -7.21 -14.56 -1.07
N ALA A 337 -7.56 -13.28 -1.20
CA ALA A 337 -8.95 -12.83 -1.19
C ALA A 337 -9.76 -13.48 -2.31
N ILE A 338 -9.27 -13.45 -3.55
CA ILE A 338 -9.94 -14.08 -4.70
C ILE A 338 -10.10 -15.58 -4.49
N LEU A 339 -9.10 -16.27 -3.92
CA LEU A 339 -9.18 -17.70 -3.63
C LEU A 339 -10.24 -18.01 -2.54
N ILE A 340 -10.33 -17.21 -1.48
CA ILE A 340 -11.38 -17.35 -0.45
C ILE A 340 -12.76 -17.09 -1.06
N LEU A 341 -12.90 -16.04 -1.87
CA LEU A 341 -14.16 -15.70 -2.54
C LEU A 341 -14.58 -16.75 -3.58
N ALA A 342 -13.65 -17.54 -4.10
CA ALA A 342 -13.95 -18.61 -5.02
C ALA A 342 -14.70 -19.78 -4.36
N LEU A 343 -14.64 -19.92 -3.03
CA LEU A 343 -15.32 -20.99 -2.30
C LEU A 343 -16.84 -20.88 -2.43
N ARG A 344 -17.47 -21.92 -2.96
CA ARG A 344 -18.93 -22.01 -3.05
C ARG A 344 -19.56 -22.21 -1.68
N PRO A 345 -20.78 -21.71 -1.47
CA PRO A 345 -21.50 -21.94 -0.24
C PRO A 345 -21.57 -23.44 0.10
N ILE A 346 -21.37 -23.79 1.38
CA ILE A 346 -21.48 -25.15 1.89
C ILE A 346 -22.90 -25.34 2.41
N GLY A 347 -23.51 -26.51 2.16
CA GLY A 347 -24.86 -26.85 2.64
C GLY A 347 -24.94 -26.97 4.15
N GLY A 348 -26.16 -26.76 4.69
CA GLY A 348 -26.46 -26.86 6.11
C GLY A 348 -26.53 -25.50 6.82
N ARG A 349 -27.76 -25.17 7.28
CA ARG A 349 -28.04 -23.85 7.93
C ARG A 349 -27.16 -23.61 9.15
N ARG A 350 -27.01 -24.63 10.02
CA ARG A 350 -26.22 -24.49 11.27
C ARG A 350 -24.75 -24.21 10.97
N LEU A 351 -24.16 -24.99 10.05
CA LEU A 351 -22.76 -24.81 9.65
C LEU A 351 -22.52 -23.43 9.03
N SER A 352 -23.40 -22.97 8.14
CA SER A 352 -23.27 -21.66 7.52
C SER A 352 -23.35 -20.52 8.55
N ILE A 353 -24.25 -20.63 9.55
CA ILE A 353 -24.35 -19.66 10.66
C ILE A 353 -23.06 -19.68 11.49
N SER A 354 -22.57 -20.88 11.88
CA SER A 354 -21.34 -20.98 12.67
C SER A 354 -20.13 -20.38 11.94
N ILE A 355 -19.99 -20.64 10.63
CA ILE A 355 -18.94 -20.04 9.80
C ILE A 355 -19.07 -18.51 9.75
N ALA A 356 -20.28 -17.98 9.52
CA ALA A 356 -20.50 -16.54 9.46
C ALA A 356 -20.17 -15.86 10.79
N ILE A 357 -20.59 -16.45 11.93
CA ILE A 357 -20.25 -15.94 13.26
C ILE A 357 -18.74 -15.97 13.49
N ALA A 358 -18.08 -17.11 13.24
CA ALA A 358 -16.64 -17.25 13.42
C ALA A 358 -15.85 -16.26 12.57
N ALA A 359 -16.24 -16.09 11.29
CA ALA A 359 -15.60 -15.14 10.38
C ALA A 359 -15.82 -13.68 10.83
N THR A 360 -17.02 -13.35 11.31
CA THR A 360 -17.32 -12.01 11.84
C THR A 360 -16.50 -11.72 13.09
N LEU A 361 -16.45 -12.67 14.04
CA LEU A 361 -15.64 -12.53 15.26
C LEU A 361 -14.14 -12.40 14.93
N PHE A 362 -13.67 -13.17 13.96
CA PHE A 362 -12.29 -13.06 13.49
C PHE A 362 -12.01 -11.66 12.91
N PHE A 363 -12.90 -11.13 12.07
CA PHE A 363 -12.75 -9.77 11.53
C PHE A 363 -12.77 -8.71 12.64
N VAL A 364 -13.73 -8.79 13.57
CA VAL A 364 -13.82 -7.88 14.73
C VAL A 364 -12.54 -7.93 15.58
N ALA A 365 -12.02 -9.14 15.86
CA ALA A 365 -10.78 -9.30 16.62
C ALA A 365 -9.59 -8.66 15.90
N ARG A 366 -9.47 -8.85 14.57
CA ARG A 366 -8.42 -8.19 13.78
C ARG A 366 -8.52 -6.68 13.85
N ILE A 367 -9.73 -6.12 13.65
CA ILE A 367 -9.96 -4.67 13.72
C ILE A 367 -9.62 -4.13 15.12
N ALA A 368 -10.03 -4.82 16.20
CA ALA A 368 -9.74 -4.38 17.56
C ALA A 368 -8.23 -4.33 17.84
N ILE A 369 -7.48 -5.37 17.44
CA ILE A 369 -6.02 -5.41 17.62
C ILE A 369 -5.33 -4.33 16.79
N THR A 370 -5.75 -4.12 15.53
CA THR A 370 -5.26 -3.03 14.68
C THR A 370 -5.53 -1.67 15.30
N THR A 371 -6.73 -1.44 15.86
CA THR A 371 -7.08 -0.19 16.55
C THR A 371 -6.14 0.08 17.72
N LEU A 372 -5.91 -0.92 18.58
CA LEU A 372 -5.01 -0.79 19.73
C LEU A 372 -3.55 -0.54 19.31
N ALA A 373 -3.12 -1.18 18.22
CA ALA A 373 -1.78 -0.98 17.68
C ALA A 373 -1.63 0.46 17.13
N PHE A 374 -2.61 0.94 16.38
CA PHE A 374 -2.60 2.27 15.78
C PHE A 374 -2.62 3.38 16.84
N GLN A 375 -3.47 3.27 17.86
CA GLN A 375 -3.49 4.20 19.00
C GLN A 375 -2.15 4.25 19.77
N LYS A 376 -1.42 3.14 19.83
CA LYS A 376 -0.09 3.15 20.45
C LYS A 376 0.92 3.93 19.60
N PHE A 377 0.88 3.80 18.28
CA PHE A 377 1.75 4.59 17.40
C PHE A 377 1.40 6.07 17.45
N GLU A 378 0.11 6.43 17.47
CA GLU A 378 -0.33 7.82 17.56
C GLU A 378 0.25 8.53 18.80
N ARG A 379 0.16 7.90 19.97
CA ARG A 379 0.78 8.47 21.19
C ARG A 379 2.29 8.71 21.06
N ASN A 380 2.97 7.86 20.31
CA ASN A 380 4.40 8.06 20.04
C ASN A 380 4.63 9.24 19.09
N TYR A 381 3.77 9.37 18.07
CA TYR A 381 3.83 10.51 17.14
C TYR A 381 3.61 11.83 17.86
N ASP A 382 2.57 11.93 18.69
CA ASP A 382 2.28 13.13 19.48
C ASP A 382 3.49 13.60 20.28
N THR A 383 4.21 12.65 20.90
CA THR A 383 5.42 12.98 21.64
C THR A 383 6.52 13.51 20.73
N GLN A 384 6.82 12.83 19.62
CA GLN A 384 7.94 13.20 18.75
C GLN A 384 7.65 14.48 17.98
N LEU A 385 6.40 14.71 17.57
CA LEU A 385 5.99 15.87 16.78
C LEU A 385 6.04 17.19 17.55
N GLN A 386 6.13 17.18 18.90
CA GLN A 386 6.39 18.39 19.70
C GLN A 386 7.70 19.07 19.28
N ALA A 387 8.69 18.33 18.78
CA ALA A 387 9.92 18.89 18.24
C ALA A 387 9.67 19.95 17.15
N LEU A 388 8.58 19.83 16.40
CA LEU A 388 8.23 20.77 15.33
C LEU A 388 7.94 22.19 15.83
N GLU A 389 7.56 22.37 17.09
CA GLU A 389 7.35 23.70 17.69
C GLU A 389 8.64 24.53 17.70
N HIS A 390 9.80 23.87 17.74
CA HIS A 390 11.12 24.47 17.75
C HIS A 390 11.77 24.59 16.37
N ILE A 391 11.11 24.13 15.31
CA ILE A 391 11.60 24.21 13.94
C ILE A 391 10.88 25.36 13.21
N PRO A 392 11.62 26.39 12.72
CA PRO A 392 11.02 27.48 11.95
C PRO A 392 10.58 27.04 10.55
N MET A 393 9.78 27.87 9.90
CA MET A 393 9.38 27.66 8.50
C MET A 393 10.60 27.64 7.59
N GLY A 394 10.62 26.70 6.64
CA GLY A 394 11.68 26.58 5.65
C GLY A 394 13.03 26.09 6.16
N ALA A 395 13.12 25.62 7.40
CA ALA A 395 14.35 25.08 7.99
C ALA A 395 14.86 23.85 7.25
N ARG A 396 16.15 23.53 7.47
CA ARG A 396 16.82 22.36 6.92
C ARG A 396 17.09 21.37 8.06
N VAL A 397 16.48 20.21 7.99
CA VAL A 397 16.47 19.22 9.09
C VAL A 397 17.15 17.94 8.65
N MET A 398 18.25 17.59 9.30
CA MET A 398 18.85 16.25 9.23
C MET A 398 18.11 15.33 10.19
N ALA A 399 17.28 14.44 9.68
CA ALA A 399 16.57 13.46 10.48
C ALA A 399 17.38 12.17 10.62
N LEU A 400 17.40 11.60 11.84
CA LEU A 400 18.00 10.31 12.15
C LEU A 400 16.99 9.49 12.98
N THR A 401 16.36 8.53 12.35
CA THR A 401 15.27 7.74 12.95
C THR A 401 15.79 6.38 13.39
N ASN A 402 15.65 6.09 14.69
CA ASN A 402 15.98 4.77 15.21
C ASN A 402 14.93 3.74 14.77
N THR A 403 15.34 2.77 13.98
CA THR A 403 14.46 1.76 13.42
C THR A 403 14.85 0.36 13.87
N PRO A 404 13.88 -0.56 14.05
CA PRO A 404 14.17 -1.93 14.41
C PRO A 404 14.95 -2.65 13.31
N CYS A 405 15.58 -3.75 13.66
CA CYS A 405 16.20 -4.63 12.67
C CYS A 405 15.17 -5.10 11.64
N ARG A 406 15.59 -5.29 10.40
CA ARG A 406 14.71 -5.78 9.32
C ARG A 406 14.12 -7.16 9.60
N SER A 407 14.79 -7.96 10.44
CA SER A 407 14.29 -9.25 10.93
C SER A 407 13.16 -9.13 11.95
N ALA A 408 12.98 -7.97 12.60
CA ALA A 408 11.87 -7.76 13.51
C ALA A 408 10.53 -7.86 12.77
N TRP A 409 9.54 -8.47 13.42
CA TRP A 409 8.22 -8.63 12.81
C TRP A 409 7.48 -7.31 12.66
N TYR A 410 7.50 -6.46 13.67
CA TYR A 410 6.87 -5.15 13.58
C TYR A 410 7.69 -4.19 12.70
N SER A 411 7.02 -3.46 11.82
CA SER A 411 7.65 -2.40 11.04
C SER A 411 7.76 -1.13 11.88
N SER A 412 8.86 -0.39 11.73
CA SER A 412 8.91 0.97 12.25
C SER A 412 7.90 1.82 11.50
N ARG A 413 7.05 2.47 12.26
CA ARG A 413 6.10 3.47 11.73
C ARG A 413 6.67 4.89 11.86
N MET A 414 7.93 5.01 12.27
CA MET A 414 8.64 6.27 12.48
C MET A 414 9.57 6.65 11.32
N GLU A 415 9.79 5.74 10.36
CA GLU A 415 10.80 5.89 9.31
C GLU A 415 10.67 7.22 8.54
N HIS A 416 9.45 7.69 8.31
CA HIS A 416 9.15 8.93 7.61
C HIS A 416 8.43 9.98 8.47
N LEU A 417 8.48 9.87 9.81
CA LEU A 417 7.84 10.84 10.69
C LEU A 417 8.41 12.25 10.50
N SER A 418 9.68 12.33 10.17
CA SER A 418 10.38 13.59 9.88
C SER A 418 9.79 14.38 8.71
N SER A 419 9.14 13.71 7.76
CA SER A 419 8.41 14.38 6.67
C SER A 419 7.30 15.31 7.17
N MET A 420 6.84 15.16 8.41
CA MET A 420 5.90 16.11 9.02
C MET A 420 6.51 17.52 9.20
N ALA A 421 7.84 17.65 9.22
CA ALA A 421 8.49 18.94 9.13
C ALA A 421 8.29 19.57 7.73
N THR A 422 8.32 18.80 6.66
CA THR A 422 7.94 19.29 5.32
C THR A 422 6.46 19.66 5.29
N VAL A 423 5.58 18.83 5.88
CA VAL A 423 4.12 19.09 5.92
C VAL A 423 3.77 20.35 6.68
N ARG A 424 4.30 20.53 7.88
CA ARG A 424 3.86 21.59 8.81
C ARG A 424 4.76 22.83 8.80
N LYS A 425 6.04 22.68 8.38
CA LYS A 425 7.04 23.75 8.41
C LYS A 425 7.65 24.06 7.04
N GLN A 426 7.20 23.39 5.97
CA GLN A 426 7.76 23.53 4.62
C GLN A 426 9.30 23.35 4.61
N ALA A 427 9.80 22.53 5.54
CA ALA A 427 11.21 22.29 5.77
C ALA A 427 11.78 21.30 4.76
N PHE A 428 13.09 21.41 4.50
CA PHE A 428 13.85 20.33 3.87
C PHE A 428 14.13 19.22 4.90
N VAL A 429 13.90 17.96 4.50
CA VAL A 429 14.24 16.77 5.31
C VAL A 429 14.84 15.70 4.40
N ASN A 430 15.79 14.94 4.91
CA ASN A 430 16.51 13.90 4.18
C ASN A 430 15.77 12.55 4.09
N ASP A 431 14.48 12.50 4.36
CA ASP A 431 13.66 11.28 4.36
C ASP A 431 12.78 11.11 3.11
N GLN A 432 12.78 12.10 2.21
CA GLN A 432 12.08 12.00 0.94
C GLN A 432 12.87 11.11 -0.04
N TRP A 433 12.17 10.54 -1.01
CA TRP A 433 12.79 9.70 -2.05
C TRP A 433 12.29 10.07 -3.44
N GLU A 434 13.12 9.80 -4.42
CA GLU A 434 12.76 9.88 -5.83
C GLU A 434 12.45 8.49 -6.37
N ALA A 435 11.34 8.37 -7.09
CA ALA A 435 10.99 7.16 -7.82
C ALA A 435 10.52 7.52 -9.23
N PRO A 436 11.45 7.76 -10.16
CA PRO A 436 11.14 8.14 -11.52
C PRO A 436 10.15 7.15 -12.17
N GLY A 437 9.05 7.67 -12.73
CA GLY A 437 7.96 6.87 -13.27
C GLY A 437 6.97 6.31 -12.24
N ALA A 438 7.26 6.37 -10.94
CA ALA A 438 6.35 5.95 -9.89
C ALA A 438 5.87 7.11 -9.00
N GLN A 439 6.59 8.23 -8.98
CA GLN A 439 6.17 9.49 -8.35
C GLN A 439 6.83 10.70 -9.05
N LEU A 440 6.33 11.90 -8.75
CA LEU A 440 6.65 13.12 -9.50
C LEU A 440 7.58 14.07 -8.74
N LEU A 441 7.86 13.80 -7.45
CA LEU A 441 8.79 14.59 -6.65
C LEU A 441 10.23 14.41 -7.13
N ARG A 442 10.97 15.51 -7.20
CA ARG A 442 12.43 15.53 -7.33
C ARG A 442 13.04 16.35 -6.20
N ILE A 443 14.17 15.88 -5.69
CA ILE A 443 14.94 16.55 -4.65
C ILE A 443 15.97 17.45 -5.34
N ALA A 444 15.91 18.75 -5.08
CA ALA A 444 16.73 19.77 -5.75
C ALA A 444 17.53 20.57 -4.73
N TYR A 445 18.19 19.90 -3.78
CA TYR A 445 19.01 20.53 -2.74
C TYR A 445 20.45 20.01 -2.74
N PRO A 446 21.32 20.49 -3.66
CA PRO A 446 22.70 20.03 -3.80
C PRO A 446 23.59 20.14 -2.54
N PRO A 447 23.42 21.16 -1.64
CA PRO A 447 24.27 21.28 -0.46
C PRO A 447 24.22 20.07 0.47
N ALA A 448 23.07 19.33 0.54
CA ALA A 448 22.96 18.13 1.35
C ALA A 448 23.79 16.95 0.80
N GLY A 449 24.33 17.07 -0.41
CA GLY A 449 25.05 15.99 -1.07
C GLY A 449 24.15 14.83 -1.52
N ARG A 450 24.70 13.96 -2.36
CA ARG A 450 23.90 12.88 -2.96
C ARG A 450 23.39 11.85 -1.96
N TYR A 451 24.12 11.63 -0.88
CA TYR A 451 23.76 10.59 0.10
C TYR A 451 22.78 11.10 1.14
N TYR A 452 23.07 12.26 1.75
CA TYR A 452 22.29 12.78 2.87
C TYR A 452 21.05 13.60 2.48
N SER A 453 20.71 13.63 1.18
CA SER A 453 19.53 14.38 0.69
C SER A 453 18.24 13.57 0.64
N HIS A 454 18.29 12.24 0.80
CA HIS A 454 17.14 11.37 0.53
C HIS A 454 17.16 10.05 1.34
N ASP A 455 16.02 9.38 1.38
CA ASP A 455 15.87 8.03 1.92
C ASP A 455 16.88 7.04 1.25
N PRO A 456 17.55 6.17 2.05
CA PRO A 456 17.35 5.84 3.46
C PRO A 456 18.33 6.54 4.44
N SER A 457 18.84 7.72 4.15
CA SER A 457 19.83 8.39 4.99
C SER A 457 19.34 8.74 6.41
N GLN A 458 18.03 8.85 6.60
CA GLN A 458 17.40 9.06 7.90
C GLN A 458 17.35 7.77 8.75
N ILE A 459 17.47 6.59 8.14
CA ILE A 459 17.28 5.31 8.83
C ILE A 459 18.55 4.93 9.58
N VAL A 460 18.46 4.80 10.90
CA VAL A 460 19.54 4.32 11.76
C VAL A 460 19.16 3.00 12.40
N ARG A 461 19.99 1.99 12.20
CA ARG A 461 19.85 0.68 12.84
C ARG A 461 21.09 0.33 13.65
N ARG A 462 20.98 -0.74 14.43
CA ARG A 462 22.15 -1.31 15.08
C ARG A 462 23.13 -1.84 14.02
N PRO A 463 24.45 -1.79 14.27
CA PRO A 463 25.46 -2.20 13.29
C PRO A 463 25.30 -3.63 12.80
N ASP A 464 24.85 -4.55 13.67
CA ASP A 464 24.67 -5.98 13.39
C ASP A 464 23.50 -6.31 12.43
N CYS A 465 22.59 -5.38 12.23
CA CYS A 465 21.39 -5.62 11.42
C CYS A 465 21.10 -4.56 10.36
N ARG A 466 21.99 -3.60 10.15
CA ARG A 466 21.84 -2.56 9.13
C ARG A 466 22.05 -3.09 7.71
N ALA A 467 21.43 -2.46 6.73
CA ALA A 467 21.76 -2.68 5.33
C ALA A 467 23.07 -1.93 4.97
N ARG A 468 23.74 -2.38 3.89
CA ARG A 468 25.03 -1.81 3.45
C ARG A 468 24.98 -0.29 3.18
N ASN A 469 23.84 0.21 2.74
CA ASN A 469 23.59 1.60 2.40
C ASN A 469 22.90 2.42 3.52
N GLU A 470 22.70 1.82 4.70
CA GLU A 470 22.17 2.54 5.87
C GLU A 470 23.34 3.02 6.74
N PRO A 471 23.29 4.24 7.29
CA PRO A 471 24.37 4.77 8.11
C PRO A 471 24.47 4.05 9.47
N ILE A 472 25.66 4.02 10.04
CA ILE A 472 25.87 3.89 11.47
C ILE A 472 25.67 5.29 12.05
N LEU A 473 25.01 5.41 13.21
CA LEU A 473 24.70 6.72 13.79
C LEU A 473 25.94 7.63 13.91
N GLU A 474 27.03 7.06 14.41
CA GLU A 474 28.28 7.78 14.63
C GLU A 474 28.86 8.31 13.30
N ILE A 475 28.85 7.47 12.26
CA ILE A 475 29.29 7.86 10.91
C ILE A 475 28.37 8.92 10.31
N ALA A 476 27.04 8.77 10.49
CA ALA A 476 26.09 9.76 9.99
C ALA A 476 26.33 11.13 10.62
N LEU A 477 26.55 11.18 11.95
CA LEU A 477 26.82 12.43 12.66
C LEU A 477 28.19 13.05 12.36
N GLU A 478 29.18 12.23 12.02
CA GLU A 478 30.53 12.69 11.65
C GLU A 478 30.59 13.29 10.24
N TYR A 479 29.93 12.64 9.27
CA TYR A 479 30.15 12.95 7.85
C TYR A 479 28.99 13.68 7.15
N PHE A 480 27.85 13.94 7.81
CA PHE A 480 26.83 14.75 7.15
C PHE A 480 27.28 16.20 6.97
N PRO A 481 26.89 16.88 5.88
CA PRO A 481 27.33 18.26 5.60
C PRO A 481 26.60 19.22 6.54
N ARG A 482 27.24 19.56 7.67
CA ARG A 482 26.64 20.39 8.76
C ARG A 482 26.11 21.73 8.24
N ASP A 483 26.82 22.37 7.32
CA ASP A 483 26.42 23.66 6.74
C ASP A 483 25.14 23.59 5.88
N ALA A 484 24.78 22.39 5.45
CA ALA A 484 23.56 22.16 4.69
C ALA A 484 22.32 22.04 5.57
N TYR A 485 22.48 22.01 6.90
CA TYR A 485 21.38 21.77 7.83
C TYR A 485 21.38 22.76 8.99
N ASP A 486 20.19 23.08 9.49
CA ASP A 486 20.00 23.96 10.65
C ASP A 486 19.75 23.16 11.93
N TYR A 487 19.20 21.95 11.77
CA TYR A 487 18.80 21.08 12.88
C TYR A 487 19.19 19.63 12.62
N VAL A 488 19.46 18.89 13.72
CA VAL A 488 19.51 17.43 13.76
C VAL A 488 18.36 16.93 14.61
N TRP A 489 17.44 16.19 14.00
CA TRP A 489 16.30 15.59 14.70
C TRP A 489 16.45 14.10 14.81
N MET A 490 16.75 13.62 16.03
CA MET A 490 16.89 12.21 16.34
C MET A 490 15.56 11.67 16.86
N ILE A 491 14.88 10.88 16.03
CA ILE A 491 13.52 10.36 16.27
C ILE A 491 13.59 8.97 16.88
N ASP A 492 12.79 8.73 17.94
CA ASP A 492 12.73 7.45 18.68
C ASP A 492 14.11 6.95 19.13
N MET A 493 15.06 7.87 19.28
CA MET A 493 16.45 7.58 19.65
C MET A 493 16.59 7.55 21.17
N PRO A 494 17.05 6.43 21.76
CA PRO A 494 17.21 6.34 23.21
C PRO A 494 18.33 7.27 23.72
N ARG A 495 18.14 7.80 24.92
CA ARG A 495 19.01 8.84 25.51
C ARG A 495 20.50 8.45 25.56
N ASN A 496 20.82 7.19 25.77
CA ASN A 496 22.20 6.69 25.81
C ASN A 496 22.91 6.71 24.44
N ARG A 497 22.20 7.04 23.37
CA ARG A 497 22.75 7.20 22.01
C ARG A 497 22.77 8.68 21.56
N TRP A 498 22.41 9.62 22.42
CA TRP A 498 22.46 11.03 22.08
C TRP A 498 23.91 11.51 22.03
N PRO A 499 24.33 12.21 20.98
CA PRO A 499 25.69 12.72 20.87
C PRO A 499 25.96 13.82 21.89
N VAL A 500 27.22 13.89 22.32
CA VAL A 500 27.77 15.04 23.02
C VAL A 500 28.69 15.76 22.04
N ASP A 501 28.22 16.88 21.49
CA ASP A 501 28.93 17.67 20.48
C ASP A 501 28.75 19.16 20.82
N ALA A 502 29.82 19.94 20.78
CA ALA A 502 29.82 21.35 21.13
C ALA A 502 28.98 22.22 20.17
N ASP A 503 28.84 21.75 18.93
CA ASP A 503 28.06 22.43 17.90
C ASP A 503 26.55 22.09 17.96
N PHE A 504 26.16 21.13 18.79
CA PHE A 504 24.77 20.70 18.92
C PHE A 504 24.12 21.27 20.18
N GLU A 505 23.28 22.28 20.00
CA GLU A 505 22.51 22.90 21.08
C GLU A 505 21.14 22.19 21.21
N PRO A 506 20.86 21.48 22.31
CA PRO A 506 19.58 20.82 22.50
C PRO A 506 18.47 21.85 22.69
N VAL A 507 17.46 21.85 21.81
CA VAL A 507 16.32 22.78 21.85
C VAL A 507 15.01 22.08 22.25
N TRP A 508 14.95 20.75 22.10
CA TRP A 508 13.82 19.94 22.56
C TRP A 508 14.29 18.53 22.93
N THR A 509 13.64 17.95 23.93
CA THR A 509 13.87 16.56 24.34
C THR A 509 12.54 15.85 24.60
N GLY A 510 12.32 14.71 23.97
CA GLY A 510 11.16 13.85 24.18
C GLY A 510 11.43 12.81 25.26
N ASN A 511 11.00 13.03 26.50
CA ASN A 511 11.10 12.07 27.62
C ASN A 511 12.39 11.20 27.60
N ARG A 512 12.27 9.90 27.24
CA ARG A 512 13.39 8.95 27.14
C ARG A 512 13.87 8.73 25.71
N TYR A 513 13.11 9.16 24.71
CA TYR A 513 13.35 8.90 23.30
C TYR A 513 13.14 10.18 22.51
N GLY A 514 14.09 10.48 21.64
CA GLY A 514 14.05 11.63 20.74
C GLY A 514 14.63 12.91 21.33
N ILE A 515 15.36 13.63 20.48
CA ILE A 515 15.95 14.93 20.76
C ILE A 515 16.07 15.73 19.47
N LEU A 516 15.90 17.04 19.58
CA LEU A 516 16.18 18.00 18.53
C LEU A 516 17.34 18.91 18.94
N TYR A 517 18.35 18.97 18.09
CA TYR A 517 19.47 19.90 18.23
C TYR A 517 19.38 20.98 17.18
N LYS A 518 19.71 22.20 17.56
CA LYS A 518 20.07 23.27 16.65
C LYS A 518 21.57 23.20 16.38
N ILE A 519 21.97 23.33 15.11
CA ILE A 519 23.39 23.35 14.71
C ILE A 519 23.93 24.76 14.87
N ARG A 520 25.06 24.90 15.58
CA ARG A 520 25.81 26.17 15.66
C ARG A 520 26.75 26.25 14.46
N HIS A 521 26.45 27.17 13.56
CA HIS A 521 27.34 27.46 12.43
C HIS A 521 28.42 28.44 12.86
N HIS A 522 29.67 28.04 12.73
CA HIS A 522 30.80 28.94 12.94
C HIS A 522 31.01 29.78 11.67
N ALA A 523 31.24 31.08 11.81
CA ALA A 523 31.66 31.90 10.69
C ALA A 523 32.93 31.32 10.07
N PRO A 524 33.06 31.31 8.73
CA PRO A 524 34.28 30.80 8.10
C PRO A 524 35.48 31.55 8.72
N GLN A 525 36.42 30.83 9.32
CA GLN A 525 37.66 31.46 9.76
C GLN A 525 38.33 32.08 8.53
N PRO A 526 38.70 33.38 8.58
CA PRO A 526 39.45 33.97 7.49
C PRO A 526 40.68 33.12 7.28
N GLY A 527 40.80 32.55 6.09
CA GLY A 527 41.97 31.74 5.72
C GLY A 527 43.26 32.53 6.03
N PRO A 528 44.36 31.85 6.34
CA PRO A 528 45.60 32.52 6.63
C PRO A 528 45.91 33.49 5.48
N VAL A 529 46.02 34.78 5.80
CA VAL A 529 46.44 35.81 4.88
C VAL A 529 47.82 35.39 4.39
N MET A 530 47.91 34.91 3.17
CA MET A 530 49.19 34.67 2.53
C MET A 530 49.88 36.02 2.49
N GLY A 531 50.84 36.20 3.40
CA GLY A 531 51.65 37.39 3.45
C GLY A 531 52.28 37.62 2.07
N GLN A 532 51.96 38.75 1.48
CA GLN A 532 52.74 39.31 0.37
C GLN A 532 54.15 39.56 0.88
N ASN A 533 55.01 38.53 0.80
CA ASN A 533 56.44 38.73 0.93
C ASN A 533 56.99 39.17 -0.42
N GLY A 534 57.32 40.41 -0.43
CA GLY A 534 58.14 41.24 -1.24
C GLY A 534 58.91 40.60 -2.40
N ALA A 535 58.58 41.11 -3.56
CA ALA A 535 59.53 41.21 -4.64
C ALA A 535 60.60 42.22 -4.23
N ALA A 536 61.79 41.74 -3.93
CA ALA A 536 62.99 42.57 -3.93
C ALA A 536 64.18 41.77 -4.50
N GLY A 537 64.59 42.12 -5.67
CA GLY A 537 66.01 42.19 -6.07
C GLY A 537 66.69 40.94 -6.65
N ARG A 538 66.81 40.89 -7.90
CA ARG A 538 67.95 40.90 -8.85
C ARG A 538 67.69 39.96 -10.02
#